data_e6c7e25e5639d39e9f62de1924b59f05
#
_entry.id   e6c7e25e5639d39e9f62de1924b59f05
#
_cell.length_a   1.000
_cell.length_b   1.000
_cell.length_c   1.000
_cell.angle_alpha   90.00
_cell.angle_beta   90.00
_cell.angle_gamma   90.00
#
_symmetry.space_group_name_H-M   'P 1'
#
loop_
_entity.id
_entity.type
_entity.pdbx_description
1 polymer ?
#
loop_
_entity_poly.entity_id
_entity_poly.type
_entity_poly.pdbx_seq_one_letter_code
_entity_poly.pdbx_strand_id
1 'polypeptide(L)'
;MKNNKKELFSFFLNLIIVFLEIIGVILSIKRRGVNAFMFYTENVNYFTLIVSALFVLEYLIKQKTSGVTMCLRFTSTVCLCVTFVMVVTVLIPMFPNTFVFMMFKDSNLYQHLICPTLSIVSLILFENKTKFKKIYLLYALMPTFVYGVICIILNLTKVITGPYPFFYLYKIPWYISLPWILGVFLMVVLLDLFVFWLHNKKILNKK
;
A
#
# COMPACT_ATOMS: atom_id res chain seq x y z
N MET A 1 23.02 -14.14 17.62
CA MET A 1 22.62 -15.06 16.53
C MET A 1 21.15 -14.98 16.12
N LYS A 2 20.16 -14.87 17.03
CA LYS A 2 18.72 -14.86 16.68
C LYS A 2 18.27 -13.62 15.87
N ASN A 3 18.93 -12.47 16.08
CA ASN A 3 18.62 -11.23 15.33
C ASN A 3 19.08 -11.31 13.87
N ASN A 4 20.24 -11.87 13.57
CA ASN A 4 20.72 -12.00 12.19
C ASN A 4 19.78 -12.84 11.30
N LYS A 5 19.15 -13.88 11.84
CA LYS A 5 18.21 -14.69 11.06
C LYS A 5 16.95 -13.91 10.64
N LYS A 6 16.40 -13.08 11.53
CA LYS A 6 15.21 -12.28 11.20
C LYS A 6 15.51 -11.20 10.14
N GLU A 7 16.67 -10.59 10.23
CA GLU A 7 17.12 -9.62 9.24
C GLU A 7 17.32 -10.25 7.87
N LEU A 8 17.89 -11.45 7.85
CA LEU A 8 18.05 -12.23 6.63
C LEU A 8 16.68 -12.61 6.03
N PHE A 9 15.71 -13.01 6.86
CA PHE A 9 14.35 -13.28 6.40
C PHE A 9 13.66 -12.01 5.85
N SER A 10 13.79 -10.88 6.53
CA SER A 10 13.21 -9.62 6.02
C SER A 10 13.86 -9.19 4.70
N PHE A 11 15.16 -9.39 4.55
CA PHE A 11 15.88 -9.16 3.29
C PHE A 11 15.30 -10.02 2.16
N PHE A 12 15.17 -11.33 2.36
CA PHE A 12 14.62 -12.22 1.34
C PHE A 12 13.16 -11.90 1.00
N LEU A 13 12.32 -11.57 2.00
CA LEU A 13 10.94 -11.18 1.73
C LEU A 13 10.85 -9.89 0.92
N ASN A 14 11.68 -8.88 1.24
CA ASN A 14 11.72 -7.66 0.44
C ASN A 14 12.28 -7.91 -0.98
N LEU A 15 13.26 -8.80 -1.14
CA LEU A 15 13.75 -9.20 -2.45
C LEU A 15 12.66 -9.90 -3.28
N ILE A 16 11.87 -10.78 -2.66
CA ILE A 16 10.72 -11.43 -3.30
C ILE A 16 9.67 -10.37 -3.70
N ILE A 17 9.36 -9.41 -2.80
CA ILE A 17 8.44 -8.31 -3.12
C ILE A 17 8.94 -7.53 -4.33
N VAL A 18 10.22 -7.16 -4.40
CA VAL A 18 10.79 -6.49 -5.58
C VAL A 18 10.52 -7.29 -6.86
N PHE A 19 10.78 -8.60 -6.84
CA PHE A 19 10.59 -9.45 -8.02
C PHE A 19 9.12 -9.51 -8.46
N LEU A 20 8.21 -9.70 -7.50
CA LEU A 20 6.78 -9.79 -7.77
C LEU A 20 6.18 -8.45 -8.21
N GLU A 21 6.65 -7.34 -7.64
CA GLU A 21 6.23 -6.00 -8.07
C GLU A 21 6.71 -5.67 -9.49
N ILE A 22 7.93 -6.08 -9.87
CA ILE A 22 8.39 -5.92 -11.26
C ILE A 22 7.44 -6.65 -12.22
N ILE A 23 7.06 -7.90 -11.91
CA ILE A 23 6.10 -8.66 -12.72
C ILE A 23 4.74 -7.92 -12.74
N GLY A 24 4.24 -7.49 -11.58
CA GLY A 24 2.99 -6.76 -11.45
C GLY A 24 2.98 -5.47 -12.28
N VAL A 25 4.05 -4.68 -12.21
CA VAL A 25 4.24 -3.43 -12.98
C VAL A 25 4.22 -3.70 -14.49
N ILE A 26 4.98 -4.70 -14.96
CA ILE A 26 5.02 -5.06 -16.39
C ILE A 26 3.63 -5.46 -16.88
N LEU A 27 2.93 -6.31 -16.15
CA LEU A 27 1.58 -6.75 -16.51
C LEU A 27 0.57 -5.59 -16.49
N SER A 28 0.67 -4.71 -15.49
CA SER A 28 -0.18 -3.54 -15.38
C SER A 28 0.01 -2.56 -16.53
N ILE A 29 1.26 -2.23 -16.87
CA ILE A 29 1.58 -1.35 -17.99
C ILE A 29 1.13 -1.97 -19.31
N LYS A 30 1.31 -3.27 -19.52
CA LYS A 30 0.79 -3.96 -20.70
C LYS A 30 -0.72 -3.86 -20.84
N ARG A 31 -1.45 -3.93 -19.73
CA ARG A 31 -2.92 -3.88 -19.72
C ARG A 31 -3.50 -2.47 -19.85
N ARG A 32 -2.91 -1.49 -19.18
CA ARG A 32 -3.47 -0.14 -19.01
C ARG A 32 -2.67 0.98 -19.67
N GLY A 33 -1.44 0.71 -20.11
CA GLY A 33 -0.52 1.74 -20.59
C GLY A 33 -0.29 2.83 -19.54
N VAL A 34 -0.21 4.07 -19.99
CA VAL A 34 -0.05 5.25 -19.11
C VAL A 34 -1.23 5.48 -18.16
N ASN A 35 -2.41 4.94 -18.47
CA ASN A 35 -3.58 5.05 -17.59
C ASN A 35 -3.39 4.29 -16.26
N ALA A 36 -2.40 3.41 -16.15
CA ALA A 36 -2.06 2.74 -14.90
C ALA A 36 -1.79 3.76 -13.77
N PHE A 37 -1.11 4.88 -14.08
CA PHE A 37 -0.81 5.94 -13.11
C PHE A 37 -2.02 6.69 -12.57
N MET A 38 -3.21 6.52 -13.15
CA MET A 38 -4.44 7.09 -12.61
C MET A 38 -4.95 6.33 -11.36
N PHE A 39 -4.53 5.08 -11.16
CA PHE A 39 -5.06 4.24 -10.08
C PHE A 39 -4.16 4.26 -8.85
N TYR A 40 -4.79 4.47 -7.69
CA TYR A 40 -4.09 4.42 -6.40
C TYR A 40 -3.35 3.09 -6.20
N THR A 41 -4.02 1.98 -6.51
CA THR A 41 -3.47 0.64 -6.35
C THR A 41 -2.16 0.45 -7.12
N GLU A 42 -2.09 0.94 -8.35
CA GLU A 42 -0.89 0.86 -9.18
C GLU A 42 0.24 1.74 -8.60
N ASN A 43 -0.07 2.99 -8.26
CA ASN A 43 0.92 3.94 -7.71
C ASN A 43 1.53 3.44 -6.39
N VAL A 44 0.72 2.82 -5.53
CA VAL A 44 1.19 2.24 -4.26
C VAL A 44 2.14 1.05 -4.51
N ASN A 45 1.86 0.20 -5.50
CA ASN A 45 2.74 -0.91 -5.85
C ASN A 45 4.05 -0.40 -6.45
N TYR A 46 4.03 0.64 -7.30
CA TYR A 46 5.26 1.30 -7.79
C TYR A 46 6.09 1.88 -6.63
N PHE A 47 5.42 2.55 -5.69
CA PHE A 47 6.07 3.04 -4.48
C PHE A 47 6.67 1.91 -3.65
N THR A 48 5.95 0.80 -3.48
CA THR A 48 6.43 -0.37 -2.73
C THR A 48 7.63 -1.03 -3.41
N LEU A 49 7.64 -1.12 -4.73
CA LEU A 49 8.80 -1.59 -5.50
C LEU A 49 10.06 -0.78 -5.16
N ILE A 50 9.95 0.55 -5.23
CA ILE A 50 11.07 1.46 -4.93
C ILE A 50 11.54 1.29 -3.48
N VAL A 51 10.62 1.28 -2.53
CA VAL A 51 10.92 1.17 -1.10
C VAL A 51 11.55 -0.18 -0.75
N SER A 52 11.03 -1.28 -1.31
CA SER A 52 11.60 -2.62 -1.07
C SER A 52 12.97 -2.77 -1.72
N ALA A 53 13.18 -2.17 -2.90
CA ALA A 53 14.50 -2.12 -3.53
C ALA A 53 15.50 -1.31 -2.69
N LEU A 54 15.10 -0.16 -2.15
CA LEU A 54 15.93 0.63 -1.22
C LEU A 54 16.29 -0.18 0.04
N PHE A 55 15.32 -0.92 0.60
CA PHE A 55 15.57 -1.79 1.75
C PHE A 55 16.62 -2.85 1.44
N VAL A 56 16.48 -3.53 0.30
CA VAL A 56 17.42 -4.57 -0.16
C VAL A 56 18.81 -3.98 -0.37
N LEU A 57 18.92 -2.86 -1.09
CA LEU A 57 20.18 -2.19 -1.37
C LEU A 57 20.87 -1.71 -0.08
N GLU A 58 20.14 -1.08 0.82
CA GLU A 58 20.70 -0.60 2.09
C GLU A 58 21.19 -1.77 2.96
N TYR A 59 20.46 -2.89 2.97
CA TYR A 59 20.87 -4.09 3.68
C TYR A 59 22.15 -4.70 3.08
N LEU A 60 22.25 -4.79 1.75
CA LEU A 60 23.46 -5.31 1.07
C LEU A 60 24.70 -4.47 1.38
N ILE A 61 24.56 -3.14 1.40
CA ILE A 61 25.70 -2.24 1.61
C ILE A 61 26.07 -2.15 3.10
N LYS A 62 25.09 -2.02 4.01
CA LYS A 62 25.31 -1.66 5.41
C LYS A 62 25.00 -2.77 6.41
N GLN A 63 24.46 -3.91 5.95
CA GLN A 63 23.94 -5.00 6.78
C GLN A 63 22.90 -4.54 7.84
N LYS A 64 22.30 -3.38 7.63
CA LYS A 64 21.25 -2.78 8.49
C LYS A 64 20.45 -1.78 7.69
N THR A 65 19.22 -1.51 8.15
CA THR A 65 18.33 -0.52 7.54
C THR A 65 18.27 0.76 8.38
N SER A 66 18.16 1.90 7.72
CA SER A 66 18.02 3.22 8.36
C SER A 66 16.60 3.46 8.89
N GLY A 67 16.45 4.44 9.77
CA GLY A 67 15.14 4.88 10.25
C GLY A 67 14.27 5.45 9.12
N VAL A 68 14.88 6.06 8.10
CA VAL A 68 14.17 6.58 6.93
C VAL A 68 13.60 5.43 6.11
N THR A 69 14.41 4.42 5.78
CA THR A 69 13.95 3.22 5.07
C THR A 69 12.83 2.50 5.82
N MET A 70 12.95 2.40 7.15
CA MET A 70 11.90 1.80 7.98
C MET A 70 10.60 2.63 8.01
N CYS A 71 10.70 3.96 7.98
CA CYS A 71 9.53 4.83 7.83
C CYS A 71 8.83 4.62 6.48
N LEU A 72 9.60 4.59 5.40
CA LEU A 72 9.08 4.31 4.05
C LEU A 72 8.47 2.91 3.95
N ARG A 73 9.09 1.89 4.56
CA ARG A 73 8.54 0.52 4.64
C ARG A 73 7.21 0.50 5.38
N PHE A 74 7.10 1.18 6.51
CA PHE A 74 5.84 1.32 7.22
C PHE A 74 4.78 1.98 6.33
N THR A 75 5.10 3.13 5.73
CA THR A 75 4.21 3.88 4.83
C THR A 75 3.74 3.00 3.66
N SER A 76 4.65 2.35 2.94
CA SER A 76 4.29 1.50 1.78
C SER A 76 3.43 0.31 2.20
N THR A 77 3.71 -0.30 3.35
CA THR A 77 2.91 -1.42 3.86
C THR A 77 1.50 -0.99 4.24
N VAL A 78 1.33 0.17 4.92
CA VAL A 78 0.00 0.73 5.20
C VAL A 78 -0.77 0.98 3.91
N CYS A 79 -0.15 1.62 2.92
CA CYS A 79 -0.78 1.87 1.62
C CYS A 79 -1.19 0.58 0.90
N LEU A 80 -0.38 -0.49 0.95
CA LEU A 80 -0.75 -1.80 0.41
C LEU A 80 -1.92 -2.44 1.18
N CYS A 81 -1.97 -2.30 2.51
CA CYS A 81 -3.12 -2.75 3.30
C CYS A 81 -4.40 -2.01 2.89
N VAL A 82 -4.31 -0.69 2.65
CA VAL A 82 -5.42 0.10 2.11
C VAL A 82 -5.86 -0.45 0.75
N THR A 83 -4.93 -0.73 -0.16
CA THR A 83 -5.22 -1.35 -1.46
C THR A 83 -5.99 -2.66 -1.29
N PHE A 84 -5.48 -3.58 -0.47
CA PHE A 84 -6.13 -4.87 -0.24
C PHE A 84 -7.54 -4.72 0.33
N VAL A 85 -7.70 -3.93 1.41
CA VAL A 85 -8.99 -3.74 2.07
C VAL A 85 -9.98 -3.05 1.14
N MET A 86 -9.56 -1.99 0.40
CA MET A 86 -10.42 -1.31 -0.58
C MET A 86 -10.91 -2.25 -1.67
N VAL A 87 -10.05 -3.10 -2.22
CA VAL A 87 -10.45 -4.06 -3.25
C VAL A 87 -11.49 -5.02 -2.69
N VAL A 88 -11.24 -5.60 -1.52
CA VAL A 88 -12.11 -6.63 -0.94
C VAL A 88 -13.44 -6.04 -0.44
N THR A 89 -13.41 -4.90 0.26
CA THR A 89 -14.59 -4.36 0.96
C THR A 89 -15.39 -3.35 0.16
N VAL A 90 -14.80 -2.72 -0.86
CA VAL A 90 -15.45 -1.68 -1.64
C VAL A 90 -15.56 -2.06 -3.12
N LEU A 91 -14.44 -2.35 -3.79
CA LEU A 91 -14.47 -2.51 -5.25
C LEU A 91 -15.16 -3.82 -5.67
N ILE A 92 -14.89 -4.94 -5.03
CA ILE A 92 -15.54 -6.21 -5.36
C ILE A 92 -17.07 -6.14 -5.14
N PRO A 93 -17.57 -5.63 -4.01
CA PRO A 93 -19.02 -5.44 -3.84
C PRO A 93 -19.65 -4.46 -4.83
N MET A 94 -18.94 -3.39 -5.24
CA MET A 94 -19.44 -2.43 -6.23
C MET A 94 -19.50 -3.00 -7.66
N PHE A 95 -18.69 -4.01 -7.97
CA PHE A 95 -18.61 -4.64 -9.29
C PHE A 95 -18.86 -6.16 -9.18
N PRO A 96 -20.13 -6.62 -9.16
CA PRO A 96 -20.45 -8.03 -9.06
C PRO A 96 -19.73 -8.89 -10.12
N ASN A 97 -19.39 -10.12 -9.75
CA ASN A 97 -18.69 -11.08 -10.61
C ASN A 97 -17.24 -10.74 -10.97
N THR A 98 -16.63 -9.72 -10.34
CA THR A 98 -15.23 -9.34 -10.61
C THR A 98 -14.23 -9.92 -9.61
N PHE A 99 -14.66 -10.67 -8.59
CA PHE A 99 -13.80 -11.20 -7.54
C PHE A 99 -12.56 -11.92 -8.08
N VAL A 100 -12.77 -12.91 -8.96
CA VAL A 100 -11.66 -13.70 -9.54
C VAL A 100 -10.72 -12.79 -10.34
N PHE A 101 -11.26 -11.86 -11.10
CA PHE A 101 -10.45 -10.91 -11.87
C PHE A 101 -9.65 -9.98 -10.96
N MET A 102 -10.30 -9.38 -9.95
CA MET A 102 -9.66 -8.38 -9.09
C MET A 102 -8.63 -8.98 -8.12
N MET A 103 -8.73 -10.27 -7.80
CA MET A 103 -7.82 -10.91 -6.84
C MET A 103 -6.77 -11.81 -7.49
N PHE A 104 -7.09 -12.46 -8.60
CA PHE A 104 -6.27 -13.58 -9.09
C PHE A 104 -5.78 -13.45 -10.53
N LYS A 105 -6.26 -12.47 -11.32
CA LYS A 105 -5.84 -12.33 -12.72
C LYS A 105 -4.80 -11.25 -12.93
N ASP A 106 -3.87 -11.50 -13.84
CA ASP A 106 -2.84 -10.57 -14.31
C ASP A 106 -2.05 -9.89 -13.17
N SER A 107 -1.82 -8.58 -13.26
CA SER A 107 -1.15 -7.79 -12.24
C SER A 107 -1.88 -7.81 -10.89
N ASN A 108 -3.20 -8.01 -10.90
CA ASN A 108 -4.02 -7.94 -9.68
C ASN A 108 -3.63 -9.00 -8.65
N LEU A 109 -3.22 -10.22 -9.07
CA LEU A 109 -2.74 -11.27 -8.18
C LEU A 109 -1.56 -10.78 -7.33
N TYR A 110 -0.62 -10.11 -7.95
CA TYR A 110 0.57 -9.58 -7.28
C TYR A 110 0.24 -8.36 -6.44
N GLN A 111 -0.45 -7.40 -7.03
CA GLN A 111 -0.67 -6.06 -6.49
C GLN A 111 -1.78 -5.99 -5.43
N HIS A 112 -2.80 -6.86 -5.53
CA HIS A 112 -3.93 -6.84 -4.58
C HIS A 112 -3.84 -7.91 -3.51
N LEU A 113 -3.10 -9.02 -3.73
CA LEU A 113 -3.07 -10.14 -2.80
C LEU A 113 -1.66 -10.46 -2.28
N ILE A 114 -0.72 -10.81 -3.17
CA ILE A 114 0.55 -11.39 -2.73
C ILE A 114 1.45 -10.33 -2.08
N CYS A 115 1.72 -9.22 -2.77
CA CYS A 115 2.62 -8.17 -2.26
C CYS A 115 2.08 -7.50 -0.98
N PRO A 116 0.79 -7.14 -0.85
CA PRO A 116 0.24 -6.68 0.42
C PRO A 116 0.43 -7.67 1.56
N THR A 117 0.17 -8.96 1.32
CA THR A 117 0.33 -10.02 2.33
C THR A 117 1.79 -10.19 2.74
N LEU A 118 2.71 -10.28 1.79
CA LEU A 118 4.14 -10.39 2.07
C LEU A 118 4.68 -9.15 2.79
N SER A 119 4.23 -7.96 2.41
CA SER A 119 4.69 -6.71 3.01
C SER A 119 4.31 -6.62 4.48
N ILE A 120 3.05 -6.91 4.86
CA ILE A 120 2.62 -6.88 6.26
C ILE A 120 3.28 -8.00 7.08
N VAL A 121 3.42 -9.19 6.52
CA VAL A 121 4.14 -10.31 7.17
C VAL A 121 5.60 -9.94 7.43
N SER A 122 6.30 -9.38 6.44
CA SER A 122 7.68 -8.93 6.58
C SER A 122 7.81 -7.88 7.68
N LEU A 123 7.01 -6.82 7.60
CA LEU A 123 7.06 -5.69 8.53
C LEU A 123 6.79 -6.13 9.98
N ILE A 124 5.74 -6.92 10.21
CA ILE A 124 5.31 -7.29 11.57
C ILE A 124 6.17 -8.41 12.16
N LEU A 125 6.61 -9.39 11.36
CA LEU A 125 7.31 -10.56 11.91
C LEU A 125 8.83 -10.40 11.93
N PHE A 126 9.39 -9.72 10.94
CA PHE A 126 10.84 -9.76 10.71
C PHE A 126 11.52 -8.38 10.79
N GLU A 127 10.81 -7.27 10.49
CA GLU A 127 11.39 -5.92 10.52
C GLU A 127 11.22 -5.21 11.88
N ASN A 128 10.81 -5.90 12.93
CA ASN A 128 10.45 -5.35 14.23
C ASN A 128 11.64 -5.22 15.21
N LYS A 129 12.66 -4.43 14.88
CA LYS A 129 13.81 -4.14 15.78
C LYS A 129 13.53 -3.02 16.76
N THR A 130 12.95 -1.94 16.29
CA THR A 130 12.69 -0.72 17.06
C THR A 130 11.22 -0.32 16.95
N LYS A 131 10.70 0.33 17.99
CA LYS A 131 9.35 0.89 17.95
C LYS A 131 9.27 2.02 16.93
N PHE A 132 8.18 2.06 16.19
CA PHE A 132 7.89 3.19 15.33
C PHE A 132 7.53 4.43 16.14
N LYS A 133 7.99 5.58 15.69
CA LYS A 133 7.64 6.89 16.24
C LYS A 133 6.24 7.28 15.79
N LYS A 134 5.49 7.99 16.63
CA LYS A 134 4.13 8.47 16.29
C LYS A 134 4.08 9.31 14.99
N ILE A 135 5.16 10.03 14.67
CA ILE A 135 5.25 10.81 13.43
C ILE A 135 5.13 9.94 12.16
N TYR A 136 5.43 8.64 12.22
CA TYR A 136 5.27 7.73 11.08
C TYR A 136 3.81 7.55 10.67
N LEU A 137 2.87 7.67 11.63
CA LEU A 137 1.42 7.71 11.33
C LEU A 137 1.09 8.84 10.35
N LEU A 138 1.62 10.04 10.60
CA LEU A 138 1.39 11.15 9.70
C LEU A 138 1.96 10.91 8.30
N TYR A 139 3.19 10.37 8.23
CA TYR A 139 3.82 10.07 6.94
C TYR A 139 3.09 8.96 6.17
N ALA A 140 2.50 7.98 6.86
CA ALA A 140 1.76 6.92 6.19
C ALA A 140 0.41 7.39 5.60
N LEU A 141 -0.20 8.42 6.18
CA LEU A 141 -1.42 9.02 5.63
C LEU A 141 -1.17 9.89 4.39
N MET A 142 0.04 10.49 4.26
CA MET A 142 0.33 11.46 3.21
C MET A 142 0.12 10.96 1.78
N PRO A 143 0.59 9.76 1.36
CA PRO A 143 0.39 9.30 -0.02
C PRO A 143 -1.09 9.20 -0.39
N THR A 144 -1.92 8.66 0.50
CA THR A 144 -3.37 8.52 0.26
C THR A 144 -4.06 9.88 0.24
N PHE A 145 -3.69 10.78 1.16
CA PHE A 145 -4.26 12.13 1.22
C PHE A 145 -3.92 12.92 -0.06
N VAL A 146 -2.64 12.95 -0.44
CA VAL A 146 -2.19 13.65 -1.66
C VAL A 146 -2.89 13.09 -2.91
N TYR A 147 -2.96 11.77 -3.04
CA TYR A 147 -3.67 11.13 -4.13
C TYR A 147 -5.16 11.53 -4.14
N GLY A 148 -5.83 11.50 -3.00
CA GLY A 148 -7.23 11.89 -2.87
C GLY A 148 -7.48 13.33 -3.29
N VAL A 149 -6.65 14.28 -2.83
CA VAL A 149 -6.73 15.70 -3.22
C VAL A 149 -6.55 15.88 -4.72
N ILE A 150 -5.54 15.23 -5.32
CA ILE A 150 -5.31 15.28 -6.77
C ILE A 150 -6.55 14.76 -7.52
N CYS A 151 -7.10 13.61 -7.12
CA CYS A 151 -8.30 13.05 -7.75
C CYS A 151 -9.51 13.97 -7.62
N ILE A 152 -9.71 14.61 -6.47
CA ILE A 152 -10.79 15.58 -6.26
C ILE A 152 -10.64 16.76 -7.22
N ILE A 153 -9.46 17.37 -7.29
CA ILE A 153 -9.20 18.51 -8.18
C ILE A 153 -9.45 18.13 -9.64
N LEU A 154 -8.89 17.02 -10.11
CA LEU A 154 -9.02 16.60 -11.50
C LEU A 154 -10.46 16.23 -11.89
N ASN A 155 -11.27 15.72 -10.95
CA ASN A 155 -12.68 15.46 -11.20
C ASN A 155 -13.52 16.75 -11.17
N LEU A 156 -13.29 17.66 -10.23
CA LEU A 156 -14.01 18.95 -10.18
C LEU A 156 -13.72 19.83 -11.43
N THR A 157 -12.50 19.78 -11.92
CA THR A 157 -12.10 20.45 -13.18
C THR A 157 -12.52 19.68 -14.44
N LYS A 158 -13.17 18.51 -14.30
CA LYS A 158 -13.61 17.62 -15.39
C LYS A 158 -12.50 17.11 -16.32
N VAL A 159 -11.24 17.16 -15.87
CA VAL A 159 -10.09 16.63 -16.62
C VAL A 159 -10.16 15.10 -16.70
N ILE A 160 -10.62 14.45 -15.62
CA ILE A 160 -10.87 13.00 -15.58
C ILE A 160 -12.27 12.71 -15.02
N THR A 161 -12.75 11.49 -15.30
CA THR A 161 -13.87 10.87 -14.60
C THR A 161 -13.37 9.64 -13.85
N GLY A 162 -13.31 9.72 -12.56
CA GLY A 162 -12.79 8.58 -11.77
C GLY A 162 -11.43 8.88 -11.15
N PRO A 163 -10.62 7.88 -10.88
CA PRO A 163 -10.66 6.47 -11.35
C PRO A 163 -11.63 5.55 -10.59
N TYR A 164 -12.17 6.00 -9.48
CA TYR A 164 -13.12 5.21 -8.68
C TYR A 164 -14.50 5.88 -8.67
N PRO A 165 -15.62 5.12 -8.58
CA PRO A 165 -16.97 5.66 -8.63
C PRO A 165 -17.26 6.77 -7.61
N PHE A 166 -16.69 6.68 -6.42
CA PHE A 166 -16.86 7.70 -5.37
C PHE A 166 -16.14 9.03 -5.66
N PHE A 167 -15.29 9.08 -6.70
CA PHE A 167 -14.71 10.32 -7.21
C PHE A 167 -15.45 10.91 -8.40
N TYR A 168 -16.60 10.41 -8.82
CA TYR A 168 -17.39 10.97 -9.92
C TYR A 168 -18.12 12.28 -9.52
N LEU A 169 -17.38 13.24 -8.94
CA LEU A 169 -17.88 14.39 -8.21
C LEU A 169 -18.80 15.34 -9.03
N TYR A 170 -18.65 15.36 -10.35
CA TYR A 170 -19.52 16.15 -11.21
C TYR A 170 -20.67 15.32 -11.84
N LYS A 171 -20.70 14.00 -11.62
CA LYS A 171 -21.75 13.09 -12.13
C LYS A 171 -22.72 12.63 -11.06
N ILE A 172 -22.30 12.61 -9.79
CA ILE A 172 -23.12 12.18 -8.67
C ILE A 172 -23.24 13.32 -7.65
N PRO A 173 -24.37 13.43 -6.94
CA PRO A 173 -24.57 14.46 -5.94
C PRO A 173 -23.49 14.41 -4.84
N TRP A 174 -23.06 15.57 -4.36
CA TRP A 174 -22.02 15.71 -3.34
C TRP A 174 -22.36 14.98 -2.02
N TYR A 175 -23.63 14.91 -1.64
CA TYR A 175 -24.10 14.21 -0.44
C TYR A 175 -23.96 12.68 -0.53
N ILE A 176 -23.69 12.13 -1.73
CA ILE A 176 -23.33 10.72 -1.94
C ILE A 176 -21.81 10.56 -1.94
N SER A 177 -21.09 11.44 -2.64
CA SER A 177 -19.63 11.34 -2.77
C SER A 177 -18.90 11.61 -1.46
N LEU A 178 -19.33 12.63 -0.71
CA LEU A 178 -18.65 13.06 0.51
C LEU A 178 -18.61 11.99 1.60
N PRO A 179 -19.71 11.30 1.96
CA PRO A 179 -19.66 10.18 2.90
C PRO A 179 -18.72 9.05 2.47
N TRP A 180 -18.65 8.74 1.17
CA TRP A 180 -17.72 7.74 0.64
C TRP A 180 -16.27 8.18 0.83
N ILE A 181 -15.92 9.41 0.47
CA ILE A 181 -14.57 9.95 0.63
C ILE A 181 -14.16 9.96 2.10
N LEU A 182 -15.05 10.41 3.00
CA LEU A 182 -14.79 10.41 4.44
C LEU A 182 -14.65 8.99 5.00
N GLY A 183 -15.50 8.05 4.54
CA GLY A 183 -15.43 6.63 4.94
C GLY A 183 -14.12 5.97 4.51
N VAL A 184 -13.67 6.22 3.28
CA VAL A 184 -12.35 5.75 2.80
C VAL A 184 -11.22 6.35 3.64
N PHE A 185 -11.27 7.65 3.92
CA PHE A 185 -10.23 8.30 4.73
C PHE A 185 -10.20 7.75 6.17
N LEU A 186 -11.36 7.54 6.79
CA LEU A 186 -11.46 6.92 8.10
C LEU A 186 -10.87 5.50 8.09
N MET A 187 -11.16 4.71 7.08
CA MET A 187 -10.61 3.36 6.92
C MET A 187 -9.07 3.41 6.83
N VAL A 188 -8.51 4.37 6.10
CA VAL A 188 -7.04 4.55 5.99
C VAL A 188 -6.44 4.85 7.36
N VAL A 189 -7.04 5.77 8.14
CA VAL A 189 -6.59 6.10 9.50
C VAL A 189 -6.64 4.87 10.42
N LEU A 190 -7.72 4.10 10.37
CA LEU A 190 -7.87 2.89 11.19
C LEU A 190 -6.84 1.82 10.83
N LEU A 191 -6.56 1.60 9.55
CA LEU A 191 -5.53 0.66 9.08
C LEU A 191 -4.14 1.10 9.49
N ASP A 192 -3.83 2.38 9.39
CA ASP A 192 -2.55 2.95 9.82
C ASP A 192 -2.33 2.72 11.33
N LEU A 193 -3.30 3.09 12.15
CA LEU A 193 -3.27 2.86 13.59
C LEU A 193 -3.15 1.37 13.93
N PHE A 194 -3.84 0.50 13.21
CA PHE A 194 -3.80 -0.95 13.42
C PHE A 194 -2.43 -1.54 13.12
N VAL A 195 -1.83 -1.21 11.98
CA VAL A 195 -0.49 -1.68 11.59
C VAL A 195 0.56 -1.16 12.57
N PHE A 196 0.47 0.13 12.96
CA PHE A 196 1.33 0.74 13.95
C PHE A 196 1.25 0.03 15.31
N TRP A 197 0.04 -0.24 15.78
CA TRP A 197 -0.19 -0.94 17.04
C TRP A 197 0.36 -2.38 16.99
N LEU A 198 0.08 -3.14 15.93
CA LEU A 198 0.57 -4.51 15.75
C LEU A 198 2.10 -4.57 15.80
N HIS A 199 2.77 -3.69 15.06
CA HIS A 199 4.24 -3.62 15.04
C HIS A 199 4.79 -3.31 16.43
N ASN A 200 4.30 -2.26 17.09
CA ASN A 200 4.81 -1.80 18.38
C ASN A 200 4.49 -2.78 19.52
N LYS A 201 3.32 -3.44 19.51
CA LYS A 201 2.95 -4.49 20.48
C LYS A 201 3.90 -5.68 20.41
N LYS A 202 4.28 -6.11 19.19
CA LYS A 202 5.18 -7.26 19.02
C LYS A 202 6.59 -7.00 19.55
N ILE A 203 7.01 -5.75 19.60
CA ILE A 203 8.29 -5.37 20.23
C ILE A 203 8.19 -5.41 21.76
N LEU A 204 7.05 -5.01 22.33
CA LEU A 204 6.82 -5.07 23.78
C LEU A 204 6.86 -6.50 24.33
N ASN A 205 6.27 -7.44 23.62
CA ASN A 205 6.22 -8.86 24.02
C ASN A 205 7.56 -9.60 23.84
N LYS A 206 8.63 -8.93 23.40
CA LYS A 206 9.99 -9.52 23.29
C LYS A 206 10.91 -9.16 24.47
N LYS A 207 10.47 -8.26 25.34
CA LYS A 207 11.15 -7.93 26.60
C LYS A 207 10.68 -8.84 27.71
#